data_9ae56e59960ca82cd2b204409288ff4a
#
_entry.id   9ae56e59960ca82cd2b204409288ff4a
#
_cell.length_a   1.000
_cell.length_b   1.000
_cell.length_c   1.000
_cell.angle_alpha   90.00
_cell.angle_beta   90.00
_cell.angle_gamma   90.00
#
_symmetry.space_group_name_H-M   'P 1'
#
loop_
_entity.id
_entity.type
_entity.pdbx_description
1 polymer ?
#
loop_
_entity_poly.entity_id
_entity_poly.type
_entity_poly.pdbx_seq_one_letter_code
_entity_poly.pdbx_strand_id
1 'polypeptide(L)'
;MISKILVIDDDPAVRGAFKLILEEDGYEVREAGDGLQGIDMVKAERPDLVFLDLRMPGLDGVETLRRLKALDETLNVYIVTAFASEFMEQLKAAHAEGLQFELASKPLSATQIRNIAQIVHVSKIQESRRAAHHKLVLTLYVVSLNAETRRLAEQISAVLASIYDPGYWIFDVVEVLGMPEKALEREVFATPMLVRDIPEPVLKLLGDLSRMSSVMAAITTQTQGSGVQTIIV
;
A
#
# COMPACT_ATOMS: atom_id res chain seq x y z
N MET A 1 6.88 0.21 -12.93
CA MET A 1 7.91 -0.54 -12.18
C MET A 1 7.78 -2.01 -12.56
N ILE A 2 8.87 -2.68 -12.92
CA ILE A 2 8.88 -4.11 -13.26
C ILE A 2 8.69 -4.87 -11.95
N SER A 3 7.75 -5.84 -11.91
CA SER A 3 7.57 -6.67 -10.73
C SER A 3 8.61 -7.78 -10.68
N LYS A 4 9.16 -8.03 -9.49
CA LYS A 4 10.20 -9.03 -9.23
C LYS A 4 9.58 -10.29 -8.67
N ILE A 5 9.87 -11.40 -9.28
CA ILE A 5 9.34 -12.72 -8.90
C ILE A 5 10.50 -13.65 -8.57
N LEU A 6 10.41 -14.38 -7.46
CA LEU A 6 11.35 -15.41 -7.08
C LEU A 6 10.67 -16.79 -7.19
N VAL A 7 11.33 -17.72 -7.86
CA VAL A 7 10.89 -19.11 -7.97
C VAL A 7 11.84 -19.98 -7.18
N ILE A 8 11.33 -20.67 -6.15
CA ILE A 8 12.07 -21.58 -5.27
C ILE A 8 11.57 -23.00 -5.50
N ASP A 9 12.35 -23.82 -6.16
CA ASP A 9 11.99 -25.18 -6.56
C ASP A 9 13.30 -25.96 -6.82
N ASP A 10 13.41 -27.20 -6.42
CA ASP A 10 14.62 -27.98 -6.65
C ASP A 10 14.76 -28.47 -8.09
N ASP A 11 13.64 -28.55 -8.84
CA ASP A 11 13.65 -28.96 -10.25
C ASP A 11 14.01 -27.78 -11.18
N PRO A 12 15.19 -27.80 -11.84
CA PRO A 12 15.59 -26.74 -12.75
C PRO A 12 14.70 -26.61 -13.98
N ALA A 13 14.00 -27.69 -14.40
CA ALA A 13 13.07 -27.63 -15.52
C ALA A 13 11.81 -26.84 -15.14
N VAL A 14 11.32 -27.02 -13.92
CA VAL A 14 10.19 -26.25 -13.39
C VAL A 14 10.58 -24.78 -13.28
N ARG A 15 11.72 -24.44 -12.68
CA ARG A 15 12.19 -23.06 -12.57
C ARG A 15 12.31 -22.39 -13.95
N GLY A 16 12.97 -23.09 -14.91
CA GLY A 16 13.14 -22.59 -16.27
C GLY A 16 11.80 -22.35 -17.00
N ALA A 17 10.80 -23.20 -16.78
CA ALA A 17 9.46 -23.01 -17.34
C ALA A 17 8.76 -21.76 -16.77
N PHE A 18 8.80 -21.58 -15.44
CA PHE A 18 8.26 -20.37 -14.81
C PHE A 18 8.94 -19.10 -15.32
N LYS A 19 10.28 -19.15 -15.37
CA LYS A 19 11.08 -18.02 -15.86
C LYS A 19 10.71 -17.63 -17.28
N LEU A 20 10.67 -18.59 -18.20
CA LEU A 20 10.29 -18.34 -19.60
C LEU A 20 8.92 -17.68 -19.71
N ILE A 21 7.90 -18.25 -19.03
CA ILE A 21 6.53 -17.76 -19.08
C ILE A 21 6.40 -16.35 -18.53
N LEU A 22 7.06 -16.05 -17.43
CA LEU A 22 6.94 -14.78 -16.72
C LEU A 22 7.79 -13.67 -17.34
N GLU A 23 8.98 -14.00 -17.86
CA GLU A 23 9.83 -13.04 -18.58
C GLU A 23 9.22 -12.58 -19.90
N GLU A 24 8.46 -13.46 -20.60
CA GLU A 24 7.66 -13.06 -21.76
C GLU A 24 6.64 -11.96 -21.44
N ASP A 25 6.11 -11.93 -20.24
CA ASP A 25 5.15 -10.91 -19.76
C ASP A 25 5.86 -9.69 -19.11
N GLY A 26 7.19 -9.63 -19.14
CA GLY A 26 7.99 -8.50 -18.68
C GLY A 26 8.27 -8.48 -17.16
N TYR A 27 8.12 -9.61 -16.47
CA TYR A 27 8.55 -9.75 -15.08
C TYR A 27 10.06 -9.98 -14.98
N GLU A 28 10.69 -9.51 -13.89
CA GLU A 28 12.05 -9.88 -13.54
C GLU A 28 12.00 -11.15 -12.69
N VAL A 29 12.54 -12.26 -13.23
CA VAL A 29 12.47 -13.56 -12.56
C VAL A 29 13.83 -14.02 -12.05
N ARG A 30 13.88 -14.36 -10.76
CA ARG A 30 15.04 -14.94 -10.11
C ARG A 30 14.72 -16.37 -9.67
N GLU A 31 15.72 -17.22 -9.62
CA GLU A 31 15.59 -18.65 -9.36
C GLU A 31 16.43 -19.05 -8.15
N ALA A 32 15.88 -19.89 -7.28
CA ALA A 32 16.58 -20.56 -6.19
C ALA A 32 16.33 -22.06 -6.25
N GLY A 33 17.37 -22.86 -6.12
CA GLY A 33 17.29 -24.32 -6.17
C GLY A 33 16.96 -24.99 -4.84
N ASP A 34 16.92 -24.21 -3.74
CA ASP A 34 16.57 -24.69 -2.41
C ASP A 34 16.06 -23.55 -1.53
N GLY A 35 15.51 -23.93 -0.35
CA GLY A 35 14.92 -22.96 0.57
C GLY A 35 15.94 -21.98 1.17
N LEU A 36 17.17 -22.40 1.45
CA LEU A 36 18.20 -21.52 2.02
C LEU A 36 18.63 -20.46 1.03
N GLN A 37 18.89 -20.86 -0.21
CA GLN A 37 19.20 -19.93 -1.30
C GLN A 37 18.07 -18.94 -1.50
N GLY A 38 16.80 -19.39 -1.49
CA GLY A 38 15.63 -18.54 -1.61
C GLY A 38 15.55 -17.49 -0.51
N ILE A 39 15.76 -17.88 0.75
CA ILE A 39 15.78 -16.99 1.90
C ILE A 39 16.87 -15.92 1.78
N ASP A 40 18.09 -16.32 1.38
CA ASP A 40 19.19 -15.35 1.22
C ASP A 40 18.95 -14.39 0.06
N MET A 41 18.29 -14.83 -1.01
CA MET A 41 17.89 -13.97 -2.10
C MET A 41 16.83 -12.95 -1.68
N VAL A 42 15.86 -13.33 -0.83
CA VAL A 42 14.85 -12.41 -0.28
C VAL A 42 15.49 -11.37 0.64
N LYS A 43 16.47 -11.77 1.47
CA LYS A 43 17.24 -10.84 2.32
C LYS A 43 18.01 -9.79 1.50
N ALA A 44 18.60 -10.24 0.39
CA ALA A 44 19.38 -9.37 -0.48
C ALA A 44 18.48 -8.39 -1.25
N GLU A 45 17.36 -8.87 -1.72
CA GLU A 45 16.40 -8.07 -2.49
C GLU A 45 15.00 -8.67 -2.38
N ARG A 46 14.05 -7.87 -1.87
CA ARG A 46 12.66 -8.26 -1.67
C ARG A 46 11.94 -8.48 -3.01
N PRO A 47 11.43 -9.68 -3.31
CA PRO A 47 10.55 -9.89 -4.46
C PRO A 47 9.11 -9.45 -4.15
N ASP A 48 8.32 -9.28 -5.18
CA ASP A 48 6.89 -8.97 -5.07
C ASP A 48 6.04 -10.23 -4.87
N LEU A 49 6.53 -11.35 -5.40
CA LEU A 49 5.89 -12.65 -5.33
C LEU A 49 6.98 -13.74 -5.24
N VAL A 50 6.74 -14.72 -4.39
CA VAL A 50 7.52 -15.97 -4.31
C VAL A 50 6.64 -17.13 -4.74
N PHE A 51 7.07 -17.89 -5.74
CA PHE A 51 6.57 -19.24 -5.97
C PHE A 51 7.46 -20.21 -5.22
N LEU A 52 6.86 -21.09 -4.39
CA LEU A 52 7.58 -21.97 -3.48
C LEU A 52 7.11 -23.41 -3.61
N ASP A 53 8.02 -24.34 -3.91
CA ASP A 53 7.74 -25.76 -3.75
C ASP A 53 7.88 -26.21 -2.30
N LEU A 54 7.10 -27.23 -1.90
CA LEU A 54 7.17 -27.80 -0.56
C LEU A 54 8.24 -28.87 -0.42
N ARG A 55 8.40 -29.71 -1.46
CA ARG A 55 9.28 -30.86 -1.37
C ARG A 55 10.65 -30.59 -2.00
N MET A 56 11.56 -30.09 -1.18
CA MET A 56 12.93 -29.80 -1.57
C MET A 56 13.93 -30.50 -0.65
N PRO A 57 15.13 -30.86 -1.13
CA PRO A 57 16.21 -31.38 -0.28
C PRO A 57 16.65 -30.34 0.76
N GLY A 58 16.97 -30.80 1.96
CA GLY A 58 17.48 -29.97 3.05
C GLY A 58 16.37 -29.23 3.80
N LEU A 59 16.18 -27.94 3.55
CA LEU A 59 15.11 -27.17 4.17
C LEU A 59 13.81 -27.35 3.37
N ASP A 60 12.79 -27.94 4.01
CA ASP A 60 11.48 -28.10 3.35
C ASP A 60 10.78 -26.76 3.11
N GLY A 61 9.75 -26.78 2.24
CA GLY A 61 9.07 -25.55 1.86
C GLY A 61 8.23 -24.93 2.98
N VAL A 62 7.72 -25.71 3.94
CA VAL A 62 6.94 -25.14 5.06
C VAL A 62 7.83 -24.38 6.03
N GLU A 63 9.01 -24.92 6.34
CA GLU A 63 9.99 -24.21 7.15
C GLU A 63 10.59 -23.02 6.39
N THR A 64 10.77 -23.15 5.06
CA THR A 64 11.14 -22.03 4.19
C THR A 64 10.09 -20.92 4.26
N LEU A 65 8.80 -21.24 4.15
CA LEU A 65 7.68 -20.29 4.31
C LEU A 65 7.75 -19.55 5.65
N ARG A 66 7.93 -20.28 6.76
CA ARG A 66 8.04 -19.66 8.10
C ARG A 66 9.17 -18.64 8.15
N ARG A 67 10.34 -18.97 7.63
CA ARG A 67 11.50 -18.06 7.63
C ARG A 67 11.31 -16.88 6.70
N LEU A 68 10.69 -17.07 5.54
CA LEU A 68 10.34 -15.97 4.65
C LEU A 68 9.36 -15.01 5.31
N LYS A 69 8.32 -15.53 5.96
CA LYS A 69 7.33 -14.71 6.67
C LYS A 69 7.88 -14.05 7.93
N ALA A 70 8.87 -14.65 8.59
CA ALA A 70 9.59 -14.02 9.70
C ALA A 70 10.47 -12.84 9.25
N LEU A 71 10.94 -12.84 8.00
CA LEU A 71 11.65 -11.70 7.39
C LEU A 71 10.69 -10.58 6.98
N ASP A 72 9.54 -10.96 6.42
CA ASP A 72 8.51 -10.05 5.95
C ASP A 72 7.15 -10.75 5.93
N GLU A 73 6.30 -10.45 6.91
CA GLU A 73 4.95 -11.03 7.02
C GLU A 73 4.05 -10.69 5.83
N THR A 74 4.33 -9.56 5.15
CA THR A 74 3.55 -9.07 4.00
C THR A 74 4.01 -9.65 2.67
N LEU A 75 5.07 -10.46 2.65
CA LEU A 75 5.59 -11.08 1.43
C LEU A 75 4.55 -12.02 0.81
N ASN A 76 4.19 -11.81 -0.46
CA ASN A 76 3.29 -12.71 -1.16
C ASN A 76 3.99 -14.03 -1.47
N VAL A 77 3.50 -15.12 -0.87
CA VAL A 77 4.03 -16.47 -1.11
C VAL A 77 2.92 -17.35 -1.68
N TYR A 78 3.17 -17.88 -2.86
CA TYR A 78 2.31 -18.83 -3.55
C TYR A 78 2.98 -20.20 -3.57
N ILE A 79 2.45 -21.12 -2.80
CA ILE A 79 2.95 -22.50 -2.74
C ILE A 79 2.46 -23.26 -3.98
N VAL A 80 3.39 -23.89 -4.72
CA VAL A 80 3.09 -24.66 -5.91
C VAL A 80 3.71 -26.05 -5.79
N THR A 81 2.93 -27.05 -5.45
CA THR A 81 3.45 -28.38 -5.14
C THR A 81 2.56 -29.52 -5.68
N ALA A 82 3.19 -30.65 -5.99
CA ALA A 82 2.48 -31.91 -6.26
C ALA A 82 2.12 -32.68 -4.97
N PHE A 83 2.67 -32.27 -3.82
CA PHE A 83 2.65 -33.02 -2.57
C PHE A 83 1.84 -32.33 -1.45
N ALA A 84 0.87 -31.50 -1.80
CA ALA A 84 0.06 -30.76 -0.82
C ALA A 84 -0.55 -31.67 0.27
N SER A 85 -0.97 -32.90 -0.08
CA SER A 85 -1.53 -33.86 0.89
C SER A 85 -0.53 -34.32 1.94
N GLU A 86 0.75 -34.44 1.60
CA GLU A 86 1.83 -34.86 2.52
C GLU A 86 2.12 -33.78 3.57
N PHE A 87 1.96 -32.51 3.19
CA PHE A 87 2.27 -31.35 4.02
C PHE A 87 1.02 -30.72 4.66
N MET A 88 -0.17 -31.32 4.48
CA MET A 88 -1.44 -30.69 4.89
C MET A 88 -1.50 -30.32 6.37
N GLU A 89 -1.00 -31.18 7.26
CA GLU A 89 -1.01 -30.88 8.70
C GLU A 89 -0.05 -29.73 9.06
N GLN A 90 1.11 -29.68 8.41
CA GLN A 90 2.07 -28.61 8.61
C GLN A 90 1.57 -27.28 8.04
N LEU A 91 0.87 -27.31 6.88
CA LEU A 91 0.24 -26.12 6.29
C LEU A 91 -0.92 -25.59 7.15
N LYS A 92 -1.73 -26.47 7.74
CA LYS A 92 -2.76 -26.09 8.70
C LYS A 92 -2.16 -25.45 9.94
N ALA A 93 -1.05 -26.02 10.47
CA ALA A 93 -0.33 -25.45 11.59
C ALA A 93 0.22 -24.05 11.26
N ALA A 94 0.88 -23.91 10.11
CA ALA A 94 1.38 -22.61 9.64
C ALA A 94 0.25 -21.57 9.47
N HIS A 95 -0.90 -21.98 8.96
CA HIS A 95 -2.08 -21.10 8.87
C HIS A 95 -2.63 -20.72 10.26
N ALA A 96 -2.67 -21.66 11.20
CA ALA A 96 -3.06 -21.40 12.59
C ALA A 96 -2.07 -20.48 13.33
N GLU A 97 -0.80 -20.49 12.93
CA GLU A 97 0.24 -19.55 13.37
C GLU A 97 0.03 -18.13 12.79
N GLY A 98 -0.96 -17.93 11.89
CA GLY A 98 -1.26 -16.65 11.25
C GLY A 98 -0.52 -16.40 9.95
N LEU A 99 0.25 -17.37 9.44
CA LEU A 99 0.98 -17.20 8.18
C LEU A 99 0.01 -17.18 6.99
N GLN A 100 0.11 -16.15 6.18
CA GLN A 100 -0.71 -15.98 4.97
C GLN A 100 0.04 -16.51 3.76
N PHE A 101 -0.57 -17.41 3.00
CA PHE A 101 -0.05 -17.96 1.77
C PHE A 101 -1.20 -18.49 0.90
N GLU A 102 -0.95 -18.60 -0.39
CA GLU A 102 -1.84 -19.26 -1.33
C GLU A 102 -1.27 -20.62 -1.75
N LEU A 103 -2.13 -21.52 -2.20
CA LEU A 103 -1.76 -22.89 -2.55
C LEU A 103 -2.31 -23.29 -3.92
N ALA A 104 -1.44 -23.85 -4.76
CA ALA A 104 -1.83 -24.48 -6.02
C ALA A 104 -1.12 -25.84 -6.21
N SER A 105 -1.82 -26.75 -6.91
CA SER A 105 -1.27 -28.08 -7.23
C SER A 105 -0.55 -28.06 -8.57
N LYS A 106 0.65 -28.65 -8.63
CA LYS A 106 1.36 -28.96 -9.89
C LYS A 106 0.61 -30.08 -10.66
N PRO A 107 0.59 -30.04 -12.01
CA PRO A 107 1.21 -29.05 -12.87
C PRO A 107 0.36 -27.77 -13.03
N LEU A 108 0.99 -26.61 -13.09
CA LEU A 108 0.35 -25.37 -13.46
C LEU A 108 0.49 -25.10 -14.98
N SER A 109 -0.60 -24.71 -15.61
CA SER A 109 -0.54 -24.21 -16.97
C SER A 109 0.10 -22.81 -17.04
N ALA A 110 0.64 -22.44 -18.21
CA ALA A 110 1.18 -21.10 -18.43
C ALA A 110 0.15 -20.00 -18.10
N THR A 111 -1.12 -20.21 -18.43
CA THR A 111 -2.21 -19.28 -18.10
C THR A 111 -2.40 -19.09 -16.59
N GLN A 112 -2.32 -20.18 -15.82
CA GLN A 112 -2.45 -20.09 -14.36
C GLN A 112 -1.27 -19.34 -13.73
N ILE A 113 -0.03 -19.61 -14.19
CA ILE A 113 1.17 -18.91 -13.73
C ILE A 113 1.05 -17.40 -14.00
N ARG A 114 0.65 -17.01 -15.22
CA ARG A 114 0.41 -15.62 -15.60
C ARG A 114 -0.66 -14.95 -14.75
N ASN A 115 -1.79 -15.62 -14.54
CA ASN A 115 -2.89 -15.08 -13.75
C ASN A 115 -2.47 -14.80 -12.29
N ILE A 116 -1.72 -15.71 -11.66
CA ILE A 116 -1.21 -15.53 -10.29
C ILE A 116 -0.30 -14.30 -10.24
N ALA A 117 0.66 -14.18 -11.14
CA ALA A 117 1.58 -13.05 -11.20
C ALA A 117 0.84 -11.73 -11.46
N GLN A 118 -0.18 -11.74 -12.34
CA GLN A 118 -0.98 -10.56 -12.66
C GLN A 118 -1.81 -10.08 -11.47
N ILE A 119 -2.42 -10.97 -10.68
CA ILE A 119 -3.19 -10.60 -9.48
C ILE A 119 -2.28 -9.84 -8.50
N VAL A 120 -1.09 -10.35 -8.22
CA VAL A 120 -0.13 -9.70 -7.32
C VAL A 120 0.36 -8.36 -7.89
N HIS A 121 0.62 -8.30 -9.19
CA HIS A 121 1.02 -7.07 -9.86
C HIS A 121 -0.06 -5.98 -9.79
N VAL A 122 -1.33 -6.33 -10.03
CA VAL A 122 -2.47 -5.40 -9.95
C VAL A 122 -2.68 -4.93 -8.52
N SER A 123 -2.62 -5.83 -7.52
CA SER A 123 -2.71 -5.48 -6.10
C SER A 123 -1.62 -4.49 -5.69
N LYS A 124 -0.37 -4.72 -6.12
CA LYS A 124 0.75 -3.81 -5.87
C LYS A 124 0.55 -2.43 -6.51
N ILE A 125 0.04 -2.38 -7.75
CA ILE A 125 -0.28 -1.10 -8.42
C ILE A 125 -1.38 -0.38 -7.65
N GLN A 126 -2.40 -1.09 -7.18
CA GLN A 126 -3.47 -0.50 -6.38
C GLN A 126 -2.95 -0.01 -5.03
N GLU A 127 -2.11 -0.78 -4.33
CA GLU A 127 -1.47 -0.36 -3.08
C GLU A 127 -0.54 0.83 -3.30
N SER A 128 0.26 0.82 -4.38
CA SER A 128 1.11 1.96 -4.75
C SER A 128 0.30 3.19 -5.12
N ARG A 129 -0.84 3.01 -5.81
CA ARG A 129 -1.79 4.10 -6.07
C ARG A 129 -2.46 4.58 -4.79
N ARG A 130 -2.80 3.68 -3.87
CA ARG A 130 -3.34 4.01 -2.55
C ARG A 130 -2.28 4.72 -1.67
N ALA A 131 -1.04 4.25 -1.69
CA ALA A 131 0.08 4.89 -0.98
C ALA A 131 0.53 6.21 -1.63
N ALA A 132 0.42 6.33 -2.96
CA ALA A 132 0.65 7.59 -3.69
C ALA A 132 -0.53 8.58 -3.58
N HIS A 133 -1.71 8.14 -3.16
CA HIS A 133 -2.72 9.02 -2.60
C HIS A 133 -2.25 9.43 -1.20
N HIS A 134 -1.40 10.42 -1.18
CA HIS A 134 -0.96 11.09 0.04
C HIS A 134 -2.20 11.34 0.89
N LYS A 135 -2.18 10.85 2.12
CA LYS A 135 -3.24 11.09 3.09
C LYS A 135 -3.52 12.59 3.09
N LEU A 136 -4.73 12.97 2.73
CA LEU A 136 -5.11 14.37 2.75
C LEU A 136 -5.32 14.77 4.21
N VAL A 137 -4.51 15.69 4.70
CA VAL A 137 -4.65 16.24 6.06
C VAL A 137 -5.03 17.70 5.96
N LEU A 138 -6.20 18.02 6.46
CA LEU A 138 -6.78 19.34 6.47
C LEU A 138 -7.10 19.78 7.89
N THR A 139 -6.83 21.04 8.20
CA THR A 139 -7.22 21.67 9.46
C THR A 139 -7.95 22.99 9.21
N LEU A 140 -9.17 23.10 9.69
CA LEU A 140 -9.95 24.33 9.65
C LEU A 140 -9.73 25.12 10.95
N TYR A 141 -9.12 26.28 10.83
CA TYR A 141 -8.92 27.21 11.94
C TYR A 141 -10.07 28.23 11.97
N VAL A 142 -10.75 28.33 13.12
CA VAL A 142 -11.89 29.24 13.35
C VAL A 142 -11.68 30.01 14.65
N VAL A 143 -12.26 31.19 14.76
CA VAL A 143 -12.20 31.96 16.03
C VAL A 143 -12.89 31.17 17.13
N SER A 144 -14.14 30.72 16.85
CA SER A 144 -14.96 29.95 17.77
C SER A 144 -15.87 28.99 17.02
N LEU A 145 -16.28 27.89 17.67
CA LEU A 145 -17.24 26.92 17.14
C LEU A 145 -18.68 27.39 17.33
N ASN A 146 -19.15 28.26 16.45
CA ASN A 146 -20.53 28.68 16.36
C ASN A 146 -21.33 27.86 15.33
N ALA A 147 -22.61 28.15 15.13
CA ALA A 147 -23.48 27.44 14.20
C ALA A 147 -22.99 27.53 12.74
N GLU A 148 -22.42 28.65 12.33
CA GLU A 148 -21.93 28.89 10.98
C GLU A 148 -20.64 28.08 10.70
N THR A 149 -19.66 28.15 11.63
CA THR A 149 -18.38 27.40 11.50
C THR A 149 -18.61 25.90 11.59
N ARG A 150 -19.59 25.42 12.36
CA ARG A 150 -19.96 23.99 12.39
C ARG A 150 -20.54 23.54 11.05
N ARG A 151 -21.46 24.34 10.45
CA ARG A 151 -22.00 24.03 9.13
C ARG A 151 -20.91 23.97 8.06
N LEU A 152 -19.96 24.91 8.10
CA LEU A 152 -18.82 24.92 7.18
C LEU A 152 -17.99 23.63 7.34
N ALA A 153 -17.67 23.23 8.56
CA ALA A 153 -16.93 22.01 8.85
C ALA A 153 -17.68 20.76 8.36
N GLU A 154 -18.99 20.69 8.61
CA GLU A 154 -19.84 19.60 8.13
C GLU A 154 -19.87 19.52 6.60
N GLN A 155 -19.97 20.66 5.91
CA GLN A 155 -19.95 20.72 4.45
C GLN A 155 -18.62 20.23 3.87
N ILE A 156 -17.48 20.68 4.42
CA ILE A 156 -16.15 20.22 4.02
C ILE A 156 -16.04 18.71 4.23
N SER A 157 -16.40 18.23 5.41
CA SER A 157 -16.35 16.80 5.75
C SER A 157 -17.23 15.94 4.84
N ALA A 158 -18.46 16.39 4.53
CA ALA A 158 -19.37 15.67 3.63
C ALA A 158 -18.83 15.58 2.20
N VAL A 159 -18.22 16.65 1.70
CA VAL A 159 -17.61 16.64 0.36
C VAL A 159 -16.37 15.74 0.33
N LEU A 160 -15.51 15.78 1.36
CA LEU A 160 -14.37 14.87 1.47
C LEU A 160 -14.81 13.41 1.49
N ALA A 161 -15.83 13.08 2.27
CA ALA A 161 -16.39 11.73 2.36
C ALA A 161 -17.03 11.25 1.03
N SER A 162 -17.48 12.17 0.17
CA SER A 162 -18.01 11.82 -1.15
C SER A 162 -16.94 11.55 -2.22
N ILE A 163 -15.73 12.07 -2.01
CA ILE A 163 -14.63 12.00 -3.01
C ILE A 163 -13.56 10.97 -2.63
N TYR A 164 -13.33 10.83 -1.32
CA TYR A 164 -12.23 10.00 -0.79
C TYR A 164 -12.76 8.87 0.08
N ASP A 165 -12.12 7.72 -0.01
CA ASP A 165 -12.44 6.57 0.84
C ASP A 165 -12.12 6.86 2.33
N PRO A 166 -12.86 6.24 3.26
CA PRO A 166 -12.57 6.36 4.69
C PRO A 166 -11.13 5.98 5.02
N GLY A 167 -10.43 6.85 5.76
CA GLY A 167 -9.03 6.66 6.14
C GLY A 167 -7.99 7.29 5.21
N TYR A 168 -8.39 7.79 4.02
CA TYR A 168 -7.51 8.54 3.11
C TYR A 168 -7.43 10.03 3.42
N TRP A 169 -8.27 10.53 4.30
CA TRP A 169 -8.26 11.92 4.73
C TRP A 169 -8.42 12.05 6.24
N ILE A 170 -7.87 13.12 6.77
CA ILE A 170 -8.09 13.60 8.14
C ILE A 170 -8.53 15.05 8.01
N PHE A 171 -9.57 15.40 8.75
CA PHE A 171 -10.07 16.77 8.83
C PHE A 171 -10.32 17.13 10.29
N ASP A 172 -9.57 18.11 10.77
CA ASP A 172 -9.67 18.64 12.12
C ASP A 172 -10.18 20.08 12.12
N VAL A 173 -10.82 20.47 13.22
CA VAL A 173 -11.23 21.85 13.46
C VAL A 173 -10.54 22.36 14.71
N VAL A 174 -9.83 23.48 14.59
CA VAL A 174 -9.11 24.13 15.69
C VAL A 174 -9.75 25.45 16.02
N GLU A 175 -10.22 25.59 17.25
CA GLU A 175 -10.70 26.85 17.81
C GLU A 175 -9.51 27.66 18.31
N VAL A 176 -9.20 28.77 17.64
CA VAL A 176 -7.99 29.57 17.87
C VAL A 176 -7.97 30.16 19.28
N LEU A 177 -9.12 30.57 19.80
CA LEU A 177 -9.22 31.10 21.19
C LEU A 177 -8.93 30.02 22.24
N GLY A 178 -9.26 28.76 21.94
CA GLY A 178 -9.02 27.63 22.84
C GLY A 178 -7.60 27.03 22.72
N MET A 179 -6.96 27.16 21.57
CA MET A 179 -5.65 26.55 21.25
C MET A 179 -4.77 27.53 20.45
N PRO A 180 -4.39 28.69 21.02
CA PRO A 180 -3.67 29.72 20.28
C PRO A 180 -2.27 29.26 19.81
N GLU A 181 -1.62 28.39 20.55
CA GLU A 181 -0.31 27.83 20.18
C GLU A 181 -0.36 27.08 18.84
N LYS A 182 -1.41 26.30 18.58
CA LYS A 182 -1.56 25.60 17.30
C LYS A 182 -1.73 26.56 16.11
N ALA A 183 -2.41 27.66 16.32
CA ALA A 183 -2.57 28.69 15.31
C ALA A 183 -1.26 29.42 15.02
N LEU A 184 -0.47 29.69 16.06
CA LEU A 184 0.85 30.32 15.93
C LEU A 184 1.86 29.41 15.21
N GLU A 185 1.91 28.12 15.56
CA GLU A 185 2.78 27.14 14.89
C GLU A 185 2.52 27.04 13.39
N ARG A 186 1.26 27.23 12.97
CA ARG A 186 0.87 27.23 11.57
C ARG A 186 0.78 28.61 10.94
N GLU A 187 1.21 29.66 11.65
CA GLU A 187 1.15 31.05 11.19
C GLU A 187 -0.22 31.42 10.66
N VAL A 188 -1.27 31.10 11.42
CA VAL A 188 -2.64 31.46 11.09
C VAL A 188 -2.86 32.92 11.40
N PHE A 189 -3.00 33.76 10.37
CA PHE A 189 -3.15 35.21 10.50
C PHE A 189 -4.58 35.73 10.24
N ALA A 190 -5.47 34.86 9.78
CA ALA A 190 -6.88 35.16 9.55
C ALA A 190 -7.74 33.93 9.78
N THR A 191 -9.03 34.10 10.04
CA THR A 191 -10.01 33.02 10.19
C THR A 191 -11.34 33.40 9.54
N PRO A 192 -12.10 32.44 8.97
CA PRO A 192 -11.74 31.03 8.87
C PRO A 192 -10.59 30.81 7.89
N MET A 193 -9.67 29.90 8.24
CA MET A 193 -8.58 29.48 7.36
C MET A 193 -8.57 27.94 7.27
N LEU A 194 -8.56 27.41 6.06
CA LEU A 194 -8.36 25.98 5.83
C LEU A 194 -6.89 25.72 5.44
N VAL A 195 -6.23 24.88 6.20
CA VAL A 195 -4.83 24.49 5.95
C VAL A 195 -4.79 23.06 5.46
N ARG A 196 -4.14 22.83 4.32
CA ARG A 196 -3.77 21.49 3.84
C ARG A 196 -2.33 21.24 4.22
N ASP A 197 -2.11 20.33 5.16
CA ASP A 197 -0.76 19.93 5.60
C ASP A 197 -0.16 18.86 4.68
N ILE A 198 -1.00 17.94 4.18
CA ILE A 198 -0.61 16.85 3.29
C ILE A 198 -1.63 16.77 2.13
N PRO A 199 -1.19 16.57 0.89
CA PRO A 199 0.21 16.51 0.43
C PRO A 199 0.91 17.88 0.46
N GLU A 200 2.23 17.84 0.54
CA GLU A 200 3.04 19.06 0.37
C GLU A 200 2.92 19.63 -1.06
N PRO A 201 3.10 20.95 -1.24
CA PRO A 201 3.38 21.95 -0.22
C PRO A 201 2.20 22.25 0.68
N VAL A 202 2.46 22.78 1.89
CA VAL A 202 1.40 23.26 2.78
C VAL A 202 0.63 24.39 2.10
N LEU A 203 -0.72 24.22 2.01
CA LEU A 203 -1.59 25.23 1.43
C LEU A 203 -2.45 25.88 2.51
N LYS A 204 -2.53 27.20 2.50
CA LYS A 204 -3.41 28.00 3.35
C LYS A 204 -4.48 28.65 2.47
N LEU A 205 -5.74 28.27 2.66
CA LEU A 205 -6.88 28.80 1.93
C LEU A 205 -7.60 29.82 2.78
N LEU A 206 -7.84 30.98 2.18
CA LEU A 206 -8.55 32.12 2.77
C LEU A 206 -9.66 32.58 1.85
N GLY A 207 -10.66 33.25 2.39
CA GLY A 207 -11.77 33.83 1.63
C GLY A 207 -13.08 33.12 1.88
N ASP A 208 -13.90 32.96 0.84
CA ASP A 208 -15.22 32.34 0.95
C ASP A 208 -15.13 30.81 0.90
N LEU A 209 -14.81 30.21 2.04
CA LEU A 209 -14.71 28.75 2.16
C LEU A 209 -16.06 28.01 1.99
N SER A 210 -17.20 28.72 1.84
CA SER A 210 -18.49 28.11 1.52
C SER A 210 -18.58 27.65 0.06
N ARG A 211 -17.74 28.18 -0.83
CA ARG A 211 -17.64 27.77 -2.22
C ARG A 211 -16.89 26.46 -2.38
N MET A 212 -17.56 25.34 -2.05
CA MET A 212 -16.91 24.01 -2.04
C MET A 212 -16.18 23.65 -3.34
N SER A 213 -16.70 24.04 -4.51
CA SER A 213 -16.02 23.80 -5.80
C SER A 213 -14.65 24.47 -5.88
N SER A 214 -14.52 25.71 -5.44
CA SER A 214 -13.26 26.45 -5.41
C SER A 214 -12.31 25.87 -4.34
N VAL A 215 -12.84 25.56 -3.16
CA VAL A 215 -12.08 24.94 -2.07
C VAL A 215 -11.51 23.58 -2.53
N MET A 216 -12.35 22.72 -3.12
CA MET A 216 -11.91 21.41 -3.60
C MET A 216 -10.91 21.52 -4.74
N ALA A 217 -11.11 22.42 -5.69
CA ALA A 217 -10.14 22.68 -6.75
C ALA A 217 -8.78 23.08 -6.17
N ALA A 218 -8.75 23.98 -5.18
CA ALA A 218 -7.53 24.44 -4.53
C ALA A 218 -6.81 23.30 -3.77
N ILE A 219 -7.51 22.52 -2.95
CA ILE A 219 -6.90 21.45 -2.16
C ILE A 219 -6.45 20.24 -2.99
N THR A 220 -7.01 20.02 -4.19
CA THR A 220 -6.63 18.93 -5.09
C THR A 220 -5.57 19.34 -6.11
N THR A 221 -5.27 20.63 -6.25
CA THR A 221 -4.23 21.10 -7.17
C THR A 221 -2.84 20.63 -6.71
N GLN A 222 -2.13 19.94 -7.60
CA GLN A 222 -0.71 19.67 -7.41
C GLN A 222 0.07 20.95 -7.74
N THR A 223 0.46 21.69 -6.71
CA THR A 223 1.32 22.86 -6.87
C THR A 223 2.78 22.43 -6.92
N GLN A 224 3.50 22.83 -7.96
CA GLN A 224 4.94 22.64 -8.05
C GLN A 224 5.63 23.73 -7.21
N GLY A 225 6.36 23.32 -6.17
CA GLY A 225 7.16 24.21 -5.35
C GLY A 225 7.33 23.70 -3.92
N SER A 226 8.46 24.00 -3.29
CA SER A 226 8.70 23.75 -1.87
C SER A 226 8.33 25.01 -1.09
N GLY A 227 7.50 24.88 -0.04
CA GLY A 227 7.15 25.98 0.87
C GLY A 227 5.64 26.12 1.11
N VAL A 228 5.30 27.06 1.99
CA VAL A 228 3.89 27.36 2.31
C VAL A 228 3.31 28.26 1.23
N GLN A 229 2.17 27.90 0.69
CA GLN A 229 1.45 28.70 -0.31
C GLN A 229 0.11 29.17 0.26
N THR A 230 -0.25 30.41 -0.02
CA THR A 230 -1.56 30.97 0.38
C THR A 230 -2.40 31.22 -0.87
N ILE A 231 -3.62 30.70 -0.88
CA ILE A 231 -4.60 30.84 -1.96
C ILE A 231 -5.85 31.53 -1.40
N ILE A 232 -6.36 32.52 -2.13
CA ILE A 232 -7.63 33.16 -1.82
C ILE A 232 -8.71 32.51 -2.67
N VAL A 233 -9.75 31.96 -2.03
CA VAL A 233 -10.88 31.24 -2.66
C VAL A 233 -12.19 32.01 -2.56
#